data_9e7c46705abf8baeda85225a3047fc05
#
_entry.id   9e7c46705abf8baeda85225a3047fc05
#
_cell.length_a   1.000
_cell.length_b   1.000
_cell.length_c   1.000
_cell.angle_alpha   90.00
_cell.angle_beta   90.00
_cell.angle_gamma   90.00
#
_symmetry.space_group_name_H-M   'P 1'
#
loop_
_entity.id
_entity.type
_entity.pdbx_description
1 polymer ?
#
loop_
_entity_poly.entity_id
_entity_poly.type
_entity_poly.pdbx_seq_one_letter_code
_entity_poly.pdbx_strand_id
1 'polypeptide(L)'
;MTLKERFLKYVAINTRSDENSESFPSTAVQWNLLNALVEEMKLLGLEDVTIDKYGYAMGTIPATKGKEGAPVIGFLAHVDTAPDMSGENVRPHIIECYDGKDITLNNALTMRVADFPELSKFVGHTLIHTDGTTLLGADDKAGVAEIMTAAEYLMAHPEIEHGKIRIGFTPDEEIGRGVDFFDVKTFGADFAYTMDGGYEGELEYENFNAASAKIAIQGRNVHPGYAKNKMINAIEVACELNNLIPAVERPQFTEGYEGFYHCVGFNGTVENATISYIIRDHDFEKFEKKKAWMYDTVGMLNNKYGQGVLTLTLKDQYYNMRKMVEPHPQVIDNALAAMREADVEPIVRPIRGGTDGARLSFMGLPCPNIFAGGMNFHGKFEYCSLNSMEKAVKVIINIAKKWAE
;
A
#
# COMPACT_ATOMS: atom_id res chain seq x y z
N MET A 1 -11.37 16.33 -18.89
CA MET A 1 -11.78 16.50 -17.46
C MET A 1 -10.55 16.98 -16.70
N THR A 2 -10.66 17.94 -15.76
CA THR A 2 -9.50 18.34 -14.95
C THR A 2 -9.15 17.26 -13.94
N LEU A 3 -7.89 17.21 -13.46
CA LEU A 3 -7.45 16.30 -12.41
C LEU A 3 -8.33 16.39 -11.17
N LYS A 4 -8.62 17.62 -10.70
CA LYS A 4 -9.51 17.90 -9.56
C LYS A 4 -10.91 17.29 -9.75
N GLU A 5 -11.53 17.52 -10.89
CA GLU A 5 -12.87 16.97 -11.19
C GLU A 5 -12.86 15.45 -11.23
N ARG A 6 -11.81 14.85 -11.80
CA ARG A 6 -11.63 13.41 -11.88
C ARG A 6 -11.47 12.79 -10.50
N PHE A 7 -10.59 13.33 -9.68
CA PHE A 7 -10.38 12.88 -8.31
C PHE A 7 -11.66 12.97 -7.48
N LEU A 8 -12.35 14.11 -7.51
CA LEU A 8 -13.61 14.29 -6.77
C LEU A 8 -14.70 13.30 -7.22
N LYS A 9 -14.76 12.98 -8.52
CA LYS A 9 -15.66 11.95 -9.06
C LYS A 9 -15.32 10.56 -8.51
N TYR A 10 -14.04 10.20 -8.44
CA TYR A 10 -13.62 8.87 -8.02
C TYR A 10 -13.78 8.65 -6.52
N VAL A 11 -13.43 9.62 -5.68
CA VAL A 11 -13.60 9.48 -4.22
C VAL A 11 -15.06 9.41 -3.79
N ALA A 12 -15.99 9.93 -4.59
CA ALA A 12 -17.42 9.82 -4.33
C ALA A 12 -17.97 8.38 -4.52
N ILE A 13 -17.22 7.50 -5.20
CA ILE A 13 -17.60 6.11 -5.42
C ILE A 13 -17.05 5.28 -4.26
N ASN A 14 -17.93 4.62 -3.49
CA ASN A 14 -17.50 3.68 -2.46
C ASN A 14 -16.85 2.46 -3.09
N THR A 15 -15.65 2.10 -2.59
CA THR A 15 -14.86 0.96 -3.07
C THR A 15 -14.17 0.22 -1.93
N ARG A 16 -14.69 0.34 -0.71
CA ARG A 16 -14.10 -0.27 0.48
C ARG A 16 -13.93 -1.78 0.32
N SER A 17 -12.72 -2.29 0.61
CA SER A 17 -12.42 -3.72 0.68
C SER A 17 -12.91 -4.37 1.98
N ASP A 18 -12.92 -5.71 2.03
CA ASP A 18 -13.32 -6.50 3.21
C ASP A 18 -12.37 -7.68 3.40
N GLU A 19 -11.53 -7.60 4.43
CA GLU A 19 -10.54 -8.64 4.77
C GLU A 19 -11.14 -10.00 5.15
N ASN A 20 -12.43 -10.03 5.53
CA ASN A 20 -13.14 -11.25 5.91
C ASN A 20 -13.87 -11.93 4.74
N SER A 21 -13.85 -11.32 3.56
CA SER A 21 -14.50 -11.84 2.38
C SER A 21 -13.66 -12.91 1.68
N GLU A 22 -14.32 -13.99 1.23
CA GLU A 22 -13.70 -15.02 0.39
C GLU A 22 -13.83 -14.71 -1.12
N SER A 23 -14.63 -13.69 -1.49
CA SER A 23 -14.79 -13.29 -2.89
C SER A 23 -13.58 -12.49 -3.40
N PHE A 24 -13.50 -12.32 -4.73
CA PHE A 24 -12.53 -11.46 -5.39
C PHE A 24 -13.19 -10.74 -6.59
N PRO A 25 -13.22 -9.40 -6.64
CA PRO A 25 -12.87 -8.49 -5.53
C PRO A 25 -13.62 -8.82 -4.25
N SER A 26 -13.04 -8.44 -3.10
CA SER A 26 -13.61 -8.74 -1.77
C SER A 26 -14.98 -8.13 -1.55
N THR A 27 -15.29 -7.03 -2.24
CA THR A 27 -16.59 -6.37 -2.23
C THR A 27 -17.07 -6.06 -3.64
N ALA A 28 -18.38 -6.16 -3.85
CA ALA A 28 -19.00 -5.84 -5.14
C ALA A 28 -18.97 -4.34 -5.48
N VAL A 29 -18.80 -3.47 -4.48
CA VAL A 29 -18.78 -2.01 -4.70
C VAL A 29 -17.57 -1.53 -5.50
N GLN A 30 -16.46 -2.27 -5.47
CA GLN A 30 -15.25 -1.96 -6.24
C GLN A 30 -15.51 -1.98 -7.76
N TRP A 31 -16.41 -2.84 -8.24
CA TRP A 31 -16.81 -2.90 -9.64
C TRP A 31 -17.39 -1.58 -10.17
N ASN A 32 -17.93 -0.73 -9.30
CA ASN A 32 -18.52 0.54 -9.72
C ASN A 32 -17.43 1.49 -10.28
N LEU A 33 -16.29 1.60 -9.59
CA LEU A 33 -15.18 2.41 -10.08
C LEU A 33 -14.46 1.72 -11.23
N LEU A 34 -14.20 0.42 -11.15
CA LEU A 34 -13.54 -0.34 -12.21
C LEU A 34 -14.28 -0.23 -13.55
N ASN A 35 -15.59 -0.39 -13.56
CA ASN A 35 -16.39 -0.23 -14.77
C ASN A 35 -16.38 1.23 -15.28
N ALA A 36 -16.43 2.22 -14.37
CA ALA A 36 -16.35 3.62 -14.75
C ALA A 36 -15.00 3.95 -15.41
N LEU A 37 -13.90 3.36 -14.93
CA LEU A 37 -12.56 3.52 -15.50
C LEU A 37 -12.45 2.86 -16.88
N VAL A 38 -13.03 1.69 -17.07
CA VAL A 38 -13.08 1.02 -18.38
C VAL A 38 -13.82 1.89 -19.40
N GLU A 39 -14.96 2.43 -19.05
CA GLU A 39 -15.69 3.32 -19.96
C GLU A 39 -14.92 4.62 -20.22
N GLU A 40 -14.26 5.18 -19.23
CA GLU A 40 -13.45 6.38 -19.40
C GLU A 40 -12.23 6.13 -20.29
N MET A 41 -11.50 5.00 -20.11
CA MET A 41 -10.40 4.60 -21.00
C MET A 41 -10.86 4.46 -22.46
N LYS A 42 -12.02 3.85 -22.71
CA LYS A 42 -12.60 3.76 -24.06
C LYS A 42 -12.92 5.13 -24.65
N LEU A 43 -13.52 6.03 -23.85
CA LEU A 43 -13.84 7.39 -24.28
C LEU A 43 -12.58 8.22 -24.61
N LEU A 44 -11.48 7.99 -23.92
CA LEU A 44 -10.19 8.60 -24.21
C LEU A 44 -9.49 8.00 -25.44
N GLY A 45 -10.02 6.89 -25.98
CA GLY A 45 -9.48 6.24 -27.18
C GLY A 45 -8.30 5.31 -26.90
N LEU A 46 -8.14 4.82 -25.66
CA LEU A 46 -7.14 3.81 -25.35
C LEU A 46 -7.44 2.49 -26.09
N GLU A 47 -6.37 1.79 -26.46
CA GLU A 47 -6.46 0.48 -27.10
C GLU A 47 -6.50 -0.64 -26.06
N ASP A 48 -6.90 -1.84 -26.47
CA ASP A 48 -6.91 -3.09 -25.65
C ASP A 48 -7.58 -2.88 -24.27
N VAL A 49 -8.61 -2.06 -24.21
CA VAL A 49 -9.33 -1.80 -22.93
C VAL A 49 -10.13 -3.03 -22.55
N THR A 50 -9.77 -3.61 -21.42
CA THR A 50 -10.36 -4.85 -20.89
C THR A 50 -10.63 -4.73 -19.40
N ILE A 51 -11.54 -5.55 -18.90
CA ILE A 51 -11.68 -5.87 -17.49
C ILE A 51 -11.93 -7.37 -17.39
N ASP A 52 -11.21 -8.04 -16.54
CA ASP A 52 -11.34 -9.48 -16.38
C ASP A 52 -12.35 -9.85 -15.28
N LYS A 53 -12.55 -11.15 -15.08
CA LYS A 53 -13.46 -11.68 -14.05
C LYS A 53 -13.01 -11.39 -12.60
N TYR A 54 -11.78 -10.99 -12.43
CA TYR A 54 -11.19 -10.62 -11.13
C TYR A 54 -11.18 -9.12 -10.89
N GLY A 55 -11.65 -8.32 -11.86
CA GLY A 55 -11.72 -6.86 -11.71
C GLY A 55 -10.44 -6.12 -12.12
N TYR A 56 -9.47 -6.77 -12.74
CA TYR A 56 -8.31 -6.07 -13.30
C TYR A 56 -8.72 -5.30 -14.55
N ALA A 57 -8.83 -3.99 -14.42
CA ALA A 57 -9.12 -3.09 -15.53
C ALA A 57 -7.81 -2.63 -16.18
N MET A 58 -7.65 -2.87 -17.47
CA MET A 58 -6.41 -2.58 -18.20
C MET A 58 -6.70 -1.83 -19.49
N GLY A 59 -5.72 -1.01 -19.92
CA GLY A 59 -5.77 -0.30 -21.20
C GLY A 59 -4.37 -0.02 -21.74
N THR A 60 -4.29 0.38 -23.01
CA THR A 60 -3.05 0.67 -23.72
C THR A 60 -3.08 2.08 -24.27
N ILE A 61 -2.03 2.87 -24.04
CA ILE A 61 -1.71 4.05 -24.84
C ILE A 61 -0.70 3.55 -25.89
N PRO A 62 -1.04 3.61 -27.21
CA PRO A 62 -0.15 3.14 -28.25
C PRO A 62 1.13 3.96 -28.30
N ALA A 63 2.24 3.35 -28.70
CA ALA A 63 3.49 4.07 -28.91
C ALA A 63 3.33 5.17 -29.95
N THR A 64 3.99 6.28 -29.78
CA THR A 64 4.09 7.31 -30.82
C THR A 64 4.92 6.79 -31.99
N LYS A 65 4.66 7.33 -33.17
CA LYS A 65 5.31 6.89 -34.41
C LYS A 65 6.84 6.91 -34.32
N GLY A 66 7.46 5.76 -34.55
CA GLY A 66 8.91 5.57 -34.48
C GLY A 66 9.44 5.18 -33.11
N LYS A 67 8.58 5.02 -32.10
CA LYS A 67 8.93 4.59 -30.74
C LYS A 67 8.36 3.21 -30.37
N GLU A 68 7.90 2.45 -31.38
CA GLU A 68 7.33 1.13 -31.20
C GLU A 68 8.33 0.10 -30.65
N GLY A 69 9.63 0.37 -30.79
CA GLY A 69 10.71 -0.47 -30.25
C GLY A 69 11.17 -0.10 -28.83
N ALA A 70 10.63 0.96 -28.21
CA ALA A 70 10.93 1.31 -26.84
C ALA A 70 10.34 0.29 -25.86
N PRO A 71 10.94 0.12 -24.64
CA PRO A 71 10.37 -0.73 -23.61
C PRO A 71 8.92 -0.35 -23.29
N VAL A 72 8.09 -1.37 -23.05
CA VAL A 72 6.69 -1.16 -22.64
C VAL A 72 6.64 -0.87 -21.16
N ILE A 73 6.04 0.25 -20.78
CA ILE A 73 5.98 0.68 -19.38
C ILE A 73 4.56 0.59 -18.85
N GLY A 74 4.42 0.12 -17.61
CA GLY A 74 3.16 0.07 -16.88
C GLY A 74 3.02 1.21 -15.86
N PHE A 75 1.81 1.74 -15.70
CA PHE A 75 1.40 2.51 -14.53
C PHE A 75 0.20 1.81 -13.88
N LEU A 76 0.27 1.63 -12.57
CA LEU A 76 -0.76 0.93 -11.80
C LEU A 76 -1.19 1.78 -10.59
N ALA A 77 -2.44 1.61 -10.20
CA ALA A 77 -3.03 2.15 -8.98
C ALA A 77 -4.15 1.22 -8.51
N HIS A 78 -4.41 1.16 -7.21
CA HIS A 78 -5.52 0.37 -6.72
C HIS A 78 -6.80 1.20 -6.58
N VAL A 79 -7.94 0.53 -6.69
CA VAL A 79 -9.25 1.20 -6.62
C VAL A 79 -9.92 1.09 -5.27
N ASP A 80 -9.58 0.07 -4.49
CA ASP A 80 -10.19 -0.13 -3.18
C ASP A 80 -9.70 0.88 -2.14
N THR A 81 -10.42 1.00 -1.08
CA THR A 81 -10.05 1.79 0.09
C THR A 81 -10.00 0.90 1.32
N ALA A 82 -9.15 1.29 2.27
CA ALA A 82 -8.89 0.56 3.50
C ALA A 82 -10.19 0.21 4.26
N PRO A 83 -10.25 -1.00 4.87
CA PRO A 83 -11.40 -1.40 5.69
C PRO A 83 -11.49 -0.68 7.04
N ASP A 84 -10.43 0.04 7.46
CA ASP A 84 -10.31 0.69 8.76
C ASP A 84 -11.39 1.75 9.01
N MET A 85 -11.80 2.45 7.95
CA MET A 85 -12.82 3.48 8.04
C MET A 85 -13.80 3.43 6.88
N SER A 86 -15.00 4.01 7.05
CA SER A 86 -16.00 4.09 5.98
C SER A 86 -15.51 4.95 4.82
N GLY A 87 -15.65 4.43 3.59
CA GLY A 87 -15.51 5.16 2.33
C GLY A 87 -16.86 5.42 1.66
N GLU A 88 -17.97 5.35 2.40
CA GLU A 88 -19.32 5.55 1.88
C GLU A 88 -19.79 6.98 2.09
N ASN A 89 -20.37 7.59 1.06
CA ASN A 89 -20.85 8.97 1.07
C ASN A 89 -19.74 10.00 1.40
N VAL A 90 -18.56 9.81 0.88
CA VAL A 90 -17.43 10.74 1.01
C VAL A 90 -17.84 12.13 0.53
N ARG A 91 -17.58 13.14 1.36
CA ARG A 91 -17.88 14.56 1.08
C ARG A 91 -16.59 15.36 1.13
N PRO A 92 -15.92 15.53 0.00
CA PRO A 92 -14.67 16.30 -0.03
C PRO A 92 -14.89 17.78 0.28
N HIS A 93 -14.03 18.31 1.13
CA HIS A 93 -13.88 19.74 1.42
C HIS A 93 -12.58 20.23 0.79
N ILE A 94 -12.60 21.43 0.26
CA ILE A 94 -11.47 22.00 -0.46
C ILE A 94 -11.02 23.28 0.25
N ILE A 95 -9.73 23.35 0.55
CA ILE A 95 -9.08 24.56 1.06
C ILE A 95 -8.18 25.07 -0.06
N GLU A 96 -8.62 26.12 -0.72
CA GLU A 96 -7.79 26.83 -1.69
C GLU A 96 -6.72 27.64 -0.96
N CYS A 97 -5.44 27.51 -1.34
CA CYS A 97 -4.33 28.25 -0.78
C CYS A 97 -4.24 28.12 0.75
N TYR A 98 -3.94 26.90 1.23
CA TYR A 98 -3.84 26.58 2.66
C TYR A 98 -2.89 27.54 3.40
N ASP A 99 -3.33 28.08 4.52
CA ASP A 99 -2.64 29.15 5.26
C ASP A 99 -1.70 28.67 6.39
N GLY A 100 -1.53 27.36 6.53
CA GLY A 100 -0.65 26.75 7.55
C GLY A 100 -1.26 26.62 8.94
N LYS A 101 -2.57 26.85 9.11
CA LYS A 101 -3.25 26.71 10.40
C LYS A 101 -3.92 25.35 10.55
N ASP A 102 -4.40 25.09 11.77
CA ASP A 102 -5.22 23.93 12.08
C ASP A 102 -6.47 23.87 11.18
N ILE A 103 -6.81 22.68 10.70
CA ILE A 103 -7.96 22.45 9.82
C ILE A 103 -9.11 21.90 10.66
N THR A 104 -10.19 22.65 10.78
CA THR A 104 -11.42 22.19 11.45
C THR A 104 -12.20 21.30 10.47
N LEU A 105 -12.29 20.01 10.79
CA LEU A 105 -13.03 19.03 9.97
C LEU A 105 -14.54 19.11 10.29
N ASN A 106 -14.88 19.17 11.57
CA ASN A 106 -16.24 19.35 12.08
C ASN A 106 -16.23 19.99 13.48
N ASN A 107 -17.41 20.18 14.09
CA ASN A 107 -17.53 20.83 15.41
C ASN A 107 -16.76 20.17 16.57
N ALA A 108 -16.37 18.90 16.42
CA ALA A 108 -15.71 18.10 17.45
C ALA A 108 -14.31 17.65 17.04
N LEU A 109 -13.89 17.87 15.79
CA LEU A 109 -12.67 17.31 15.24
C LEU A 109 -11.85 18.35 14.48
N THR A 110 -10.60 18.50 14.89
CA THR A 110 -9.64 19.42 14.27
C THR A 110 -8.34 18.67 13.98
N MET A 111 -7.84 18.76 12.76
CA MET A 111 -6.51 18.31 12.37
C MET A 111 -5.54 19.42 12.70
N ARG A 112 -4.78 19.25 13.80
CA ARG A 112 -3.91 20.29 14.33
C ARG A 112 -2.50 20.15 13.77
N VAL A 113 -1.89 21.25 13.39
CA VAL A 113 -0.50 21.30 12.94
C VAL A 113 0.47 20.75 13.99
N ALA A 114 0.15 20.90 15.28
CA ALA A 114 0.94 20.34 16.37
C ALA A 114 0.93 18.80 16.40
N ASP A 115 -0.16 18.17 15.93
CA ASP A 115 -0.29 16.71 15.85
C ASP A 115 0.19 16.16 14.49
N PHE A 116 0.13 16.97 13.44
CA PHE A 116 0.48 16.66 12.04
C PHE A 116 1.41 17.78 11.50
N PRO A 117 2.67 17.83 11.93
CA PRO A 117 3.60 18.92 11.60
C PRO A 117 3.92 19.02 10.12
N GLU A 118 3.74 17.94 9.34
CA GLU A 118 3.88 17.91 7.89
C GLU A 118 2.92 18.85 7.16
N LEU A 119 1.76 19.19 7.74
CA LEU A 119 0.83 20.19 7.19
C LEU A 119 1.52 21.52 6.89
N SER A 120 2.52 21.91 7.69
CA SER A 120 3.27 23.14 7.49
C SER A 120 4.00 23.22 6.14
N LYS A 121 4.25 22.08 5.51
CA LYS A 121 4.92 22.00 4.20
C LYS A 121 3.99 22.29 3.02
N PHE A 122 2.67 22.29 3.27
CA PHE A 122 1.66 22.50 2.24
C PHE A 122 1.08 23.92 2.21
N VAL A 123 1.71 24.88 2.88
CA VAL A 123 1.27 26.29 2.84
C VAL A 123 1.25 26.79 1.40
N GLY A 124 0.14 27.36 0.97
CA GLY A 124 -0.11 27.81 -0.40
C GLY A 124 -0.69 26.74 -1.32
N HIS A 125 -0.74 25.47 -0.91
CA HIS A 125 -1.36 24.40 -1.70
C HIS A 125 -2.89 24.40 -1.60
N THR A 126 -3.55 23.86 -2.59
CA THR A 126 -4.95 23.46 -2.50
C THR A 126 -5.02 22.08 -1.85
N LEU A 127 -5.64 21.99 -0.68
CA LEU A 127 -5.84 20.75 0.05
C LEU A 127 -7.27 20.24 -0.09
N ILE A 128 -7.41 18.93 -0.19
CA ILE A 128 -8.70 18.23 -0.22
C ILE A 128 -8.73 17.27 0.97
N HIS A 129 -9.78 17.34 1.80
CA HIS A 129 -10.01 16.50 2.98
C HIS A 129 -11.50 16.20 3.14
N THR A 130 -11.91 15.49 4.18
CA THR A 130 -13.32 15.25 4.53
C THR A 130 -13.69 15.94 5.84
N ASP A 131 -14.96 15.80 6.26
CA ASP A 131 -15.41 16.21 7.59
C ASP A 131 -14.96 15.24 8.71
N GLY A 132 -14.19 14.21 8.38
CA GLY A 132 -13.71 13.19 9.31
C GLY A 132 -14.76 12.15 9.71
N THR A 133 -15.93 12.11 9.07
CA THR A 133 -16.90 11.01 9.23
C THR A 133 -16.58 9.82 8.34
N THR A 134 -15.79 10.04 7.29
CA THR A 134 -15.25 9.04 6.37
C THR A 134 -13.75 9.27 6.18
N LEU A 135 -13.03 8.27 5.65
CA LEU A 135 -11.76 8.54 4.97
C LEU A 135 -12.01 9.39 3.72
N LEU A 136 -10.95 9.90 3.08
CA LEU A 136 -11.05 10.61 1.80
C LEU A 136 -10.98 9.62 0.61
N GLY A 137 -10.13 8.60 0.70
CA GLY A 137 -9.82 7.66 -0.37
C GLY A 137 -8.79 8.21 -1.35
N ALA A 138 -7.90 9.11 -0.89
CA ALA A 138 -6.74 9.53 -1.66
C ALA A 138 -5.81 8.35 -1.93
N ASP A 139 -5.72 7.44 -0.99
CA ASP A 139 -5.15 6.12 -1.12
C ASP A 139 -6.20 5.16 -1.70
N ASP A 140 -6.13 4.72 -2.98
CA ASP A 140 -5.17 5.23 -3.98
C ASP A 140 -5.90 5.85 -5.19
N LYS A 141 -7.08 6.48 -4.95
CA LYS A 141 -7.81 7.17 -6.02
C LYS A 141 -7.10 8.44 -6.51
N ALA A 142 -6.08 8.92 -5.78
CA ALA A 142 -5.19 9.95 -6.27
C ALA A 142 -4.38 9.41 -7.44
N GLY A 143 -3.67 8.30 -7.26
CA GLY A 143 -2.93 7.64 -8.34
C GLY A 143 -3.81 7.23 -9.52
N VAL A 144 -5.01 6.72 -9.25
CA VAL A 144 -6.00 6.44 -10.31
C VAL A 144 -6.31 7.70 -11.13
N ALA A 145 -6.56 8.83 -10.47
CA ALA A 145 -6.89 10.09 -11.15
C ALA A 145 -5.68 10.66 -11.92
N GLU A 146 -4.49 10.51 -11.38
CA GLU A 146 -3.24 10.94 -12.00
C GLU A 146 -2.93 10.17 -13.28
N ILE A 147 -3.00 8.83 -13.22
CA ILE A 147 -2.79 7.95 -14.38
C ILE A 147 -3.79 8.30 -15.49
N MET A 148 -5.07 8.43 -15.15
CA MET A 148 -6.10 8.75 -16.15
C MET A 148 -5.94 10.17 -16.71
N THR A 149 -5.43 11.13 -15.93
CA THR A 149 -5.17 12.49 -16.40
C THR A 149 -3.93 12.52 -17.31
N ALA A 150 -2.88 11.79 -16.96
CA ALA A 150 -1.71 11.65 -17.82
C ALA A 150 -2.06 10.94 -19.15
N ALA A 151 -2.92 9.92 -19.09
CA ALA A 151 -3.41 9.22 -20.29
C ALA A 151 -4.18 10.17 -21.22
N GLU A 152 -5.14 10.93 -20.68
CA GLU A 152 -5.89 11.94 -21.47
C GLU A 152 -4.93 12.94 -22.11
N TYR A 153 -3.92 13.40 -21.36
CA TYR A 153 -2.94 14.35 -21.86
C TYR A 153 -2.08 13.77 -22.99
N LEU A 154 -1.53 12.58 -22.82
CA LEU A 154 -0.69 11.91 -23.83
C LEU A 154 -1.48 11.59 -25.11
N MET A 155 -2.74 11.15 -24.99
CA MET A 155 -3.62 10.89 -26.14
C MET A 155 -3.93 12.16 -26.92
N ALA A 156 -4.01 13.32 -26.24
CA ALA A 156 -4.28 14.62 -26.86
C ALA A 156 -3.02 15.29 -27.45
N HIS A 157 -1.80 14.82 -27.07
CA HIS A 157 -0.51 15.41 -27.42
C HIS A 157 0.43 14.41 -28.11
N PRO A 158 0.11 13.96 -29.33
CA PRO A 158 0.92 12.95 -30.05
C PRO A 158 2.33 13.43 -30.42
N GLU A 159 2.63 14.70 -30.26
CA GLU A 159 3.98 15.27 -30.39
C GLU A 159 4.91 14.90 -29.21
N ILE A 160 4.36 14.43 -28.11
CA ILE A 160 5.14 13.92 -26.97
C ILE A 160 5.52 12.48 -27.27
N GLU A 161 6.78 12.27 -27.61
CA GLU A 161 7.29 10.94 -27.95
C GLU A 161 7.34 10.01 -26.72
N HIS A 162 6.72 8.82 -26.84
CA HIS A 162 6.73 7.76 -25.83
C HIS A 162 6.55 6.37 -26.47
N GLY A 163 7.07 5.34 -25.80
CA GLY A 163 6.81 3.94 -26.13
C GLY A 163 5.35 3.55 -25.81
N LYS A 164 5.04 2.27 -25.99
CA LYS A 164 3.75 1.72 -25.55
C LYS A 164 3.64 1.83 -24.03
N ILE A 165 2.49 2.31 -23.53
CA ILE A 165 2.20 2.41 -22.12
C ILE A 165 1.02 1.50 -21.77
N ARG A 166 1.18 0.70 -20.72
CA ARG A 166 0.10 -0.10 -20.15
C ARG A 166 -0.45 0.58 -18.90
N ILE A 167 -1.75 0.61 -18.78
CA ILE A 167 -2.44 1.10 -17.58
C ILE A 167 -3.15 -0.08 -16.94
N GLY A 168 -3.03 -0.21 -15.62
CA GLY A 168 -3.68 -1.25 -14.84
C GLY A 168 -4.29 -0.71 -13.55
N PHE A 169 -5.52 -1.11 -13.26
CA PHE A 169 -6.19 -0.81 -11.99
C PHE A 169 -6.52 -2.11 -11.28
N THR A 170 -6.12 -2.20 -10.00
CA THR A 170 -6.23 -3.40 -9.17
C THR A 170 -7.28 -3.21 -8.08
N PRO A 171 -8.05 -4.27 -7.70
CA PRO A 171 -8.86 -4.30 -6.49
C PRO A 171 -8.06 -4.88 -5.32
N ASP A 172 -8.56 -4.74 -4.07
CA ASP A 172 -8.14 -5.47 -2.88
C ASP A 172 -6.65 -5.34 -2.48
N GLU A 173 -5.98 -4.25 -2.85
CA GLU A 173 -4.62 -3.95 -2.41
C GLU A 173 -4.55 -3.82 -0.89
N GLU A 174 -5.45 -3.06 -0.30
CA GLU A 174 -5.53 -2.70 1.11
C GLU A 174 -5.67 -3.89 2.08
N ILE A 175 -6.06 -5.03 1.55
CA ILE A 175 -6.11 -6.30 2.29
C ILE A 175 -5.02 -7.29 1.85
N GLY A 176 -4.01 -6.79 1.10
CA GLY A 176 -2.85 -7.55 0.65
C GLY A 176 -3.14 -8.60 -0.42
N ARG A 177 -4.25 -8.48 -1.16
CA ARG A 177 -4.69 -9.41 -2.19
C ARG A 177 -4.65 -8.83 -3.60
N GLY A 178 -4.28 -7.57 -3.76
CA GLY A 178 -4.39 -6.79 -4.99
C GLY A 178 -3.92 -7.49 -6.25
N VAL A 179 -2.85 -8.27 -6.19
CA VAL A 179 -2.28 -8.97 -7.36
C VAL A 179 -2.38 -10.49 -7.29
N ASP A 180 -3.26 -11.06 -6.46
CA ASP A 180 -3.40 -12.52 -6.30
C ASP A 180 -3.68 -13.24 -7.64
N PHE A 181 -4.43 -12.61 -8.53
CA PHE A 181 -4.79 -13.16 -9.85
C PHE A 181 -4.29 -12.30 -11.02
N PHE A 182 -3.39 -11.33 -10.75
CA PHE A 182 -2.88 -10.45 -11.78
C PHE A 182 -1.99 -11.22 -12.77
N ASP A 183 -2.30 -11.13 -14.04
CA ASP A 183 -1.51 -11.78 -15.10
C ASP A 183 -0.51 -10.77 -15.70
N VAL A 184 0.73 -10.82 -15.20
CA VAL A 184 1.83 -9.97 -15.67
C VAL A 184 2.08 -10.13 -17.16
N LYS A 185 1.89 -11.35 -17.73
CA LYS A 185 2.09 -11.61 -19.15
C LYS A 185 1.01 -10.95 -20.00
N THR A 186 -0.23 -11.00 -19.56
CA THR A 186 -1.36 -10.32 -20.21
C THR A 186 -1.23 -8.80 -20.05
N PHE A 187 -0.75 -8.32 -18.89
CA PHE A 187 -0.45 -6.92 -18.73
C PHE A 187 0.62 -6.46 -19.72
N GLY A 188 1.68 -7.24 -19.92
CA GLY A 188 2.60 -7.10 -21.04
C GLY A 188 3.50 -5.88 -20.98
N ALA A 189 3.82 -5.36 -19.79
CA ALA A 189 4.84 -4.34 -19.58
C ALA A 189 6.18 -4.98 -19.21
N ASP A 190 7.29 -4.37 -19.64
CA ASP A 190 8.66 -4.75 -19.27
C ASP A 190 9.01 -4.26 -17.88
N PHE A 191 8.55 -3.07 -17.53
CA PHE A 191 8.71 -2.39 -16.25
C PHE A 191 7.43 -1.65 -15.88
N ALA A 192 7.22 -1.37 -14.60
CA ALA A 192 6.04 -0.61 -14.17
C ALA A 192 6.35 0.30 -12.97
N TYR A 193 5.37 1.13 -12.63
CA TYR A 193 5.35 1.98 -11.44
C TYR A 193 3.94 1.94 -10.84
N THR A 194 3.85 1.75 -9.52
CA THR A 194 2.61 2.03 -8.78
C THR A 194 2.58 3.51 -8.38
N MET A 195 1.43 4.16 -8.55
CA MET A 195 1.22 5.56 -8.14
C MET A 195 0.49 5.58 -6.80
N ASP A 196 1.14 5.03 -5.76
CA ASP A 196 0.53 4.66 -4.48
C ASP A 196 1.36 5.15 -3.28
N GLY A 197 2.26 6.10 -3.53
CA GLY A 197 3.07 6.73 -2.48
C GLY A 197 2.39 7.96 -1.87
N GLY A 198 2.93 8.41 -0.75
CA GLY A 198 2.36 9.54 -0.01
C GLY A 198 2.91 10.90 -0.42
N TYR A 199 3.90 11.35 0.32
CA TYR A 199 4.43 12.70 0.23
C TYR A 199 5.14 12.97 -1.10
N GLU A 200 4.97 14.19 -1.62
CA GLU A 200 5.63 14.66 -2.86
C GLU A 200 7.12 14.35 -2.88
N GLY A 201 7.56 13.69 -3.95
CA GLY A 201 8.95 13.31 -4.19
C GLY A 201 9.31 11.91 -3.74
N GLU A 202 8.45 11.18 -3.06
CA GLU A 202 8.73 9.81 -2.66
C GLU A 202 8.90 8.88 -3.86
N LEU A 203 10.03 8.17 -3.87
CA LEU A 203 10.32 7.04 -4.74
C LEU A 203 10.75 5.88 -3.85
N GLU A 204 10.00 4.81 -3.88
CA GLU A 204 10.14 3.70 -2.98
C GLU A 204 10.33 2.41 -3.77
N TYR A 205 11.51 1.80 -3.68
CA TYR A 205 11.84 0.52 -4.29
C TYR A 205 12.38 -0.49 -3.27
N GLU A 206 12.16 -0.18 -2.00
CA GLU A 206 12.41 -1.05 -0.86
C GLU A 206 11.17 -1.12 0.03
N ASN A 207 10.86 -2.30 0.53
CA ASN A 207 9.79 -2.55 1.48
C ASN A 207 10.24 -3.60 2.51
N PHE A 208 9.46 -3.82 3.55
CA PHE A 208 9.73 -4.90 4.47
C PHE A 208 9.70 -6.29 3.80
N ASN A 209 10.54 -7.21 4.29
CA ASN A 209 10.21 -8.63 4.27
C ASN A 209 9.19 -8.87 5.40
N ALA A 210 8.19 -9.70 5.15
CA ALA A 210 7.04 -9.85 6.02
C ALA A 210 6.67 -11.31 6.26
N ALA A 211 6.41 -11.63 7.52
CA ALA A 211 5.81 -12.90 7.92
C ALA A 211 4.74 -12.69 8.98
N SER A 212 3.80 -13.62 9.05
CA SER A 212 2.87 -13.77 10.15
C SER A 212 3.26 -14.99 11.00
N ALA A 213 3.12 -14.86 12.32
CA ALA A 213 3.33 -15.96 13.24
C ALA A 213 2.12 -16.09 14.16
N LYS A 214 1.50 -17.27 14.16
CA LYS A 214 0.39 -17.61 15.05
C LYS A 214 0.84 -18.74 15.97
N ILE A 215 0.75 -18.51 17.28
CA ILE A 215 1.10 -19.47 18.29
C ILE A 215 -0.17 -19.90 19.00
N ALA A 216 -0.53 -21.17 18.87
CA ALA A 216 -1.56 -21.81 19.65
C ALA A 216 -0.94 -22.45 20.90
N ILE A 217 -1.55 -22.26 22.05
CA ILE A 217 -1.06 -22.74 23.34
C ILE A 217 -2.14 -23.60 23.98
N GLN A 218 -1.82 -24.87 24.22
CA GLN A 218 -2.68 -25.80 24.94
C GLN A 218 -2.25 -25.86 26.40
N GLY A 219 -3.08 -25.31 27.26
CA GLY A 219 -2.91 -25.42 28.69
C GLY A 219 -3.45 -26.75 29.27
N ARG A 220 -3.41 -26.83 30.55
CA ARG A 220 -4.03 -27.90 31.34
C ARG A 220 -4.68 -27.31 32.57
N ASN A 221 -6.00 -27.17 32.53
CA ASN A 221 -6.76 -26.63 33.65
C ASN A 221 -7.00 -27.67 34.73
N VAL A 222 -6.87 -27.26 35.98
CA VAL A 222 -7.27 -28.00 37.17
C VAL A 222 -7.77 -27.02 38.23
N HIS A 223 -8.51 -27.51 39.23
CA HIS A 223 -9.00 -26.66 40.32
C HIS A 223 -7.80 -25.94 40.99
N PRO A 224 -7.86 -24.59 41.16
CA PRO A 224 -6.73 -23.77 41.64
C PRO A 224 -6.14 -24.27 42.97
N GLY A 225 -6.96 -24.75 43.87
CA GLY A 225 -6.52 -25.31 45.17
C GLY A 225 -5.66 -26.57 45.06
N TYR A 226 -5.60 -27.24 43.90
CA TYR A 226 -4.84 -28.44 43.62
C TYR A 226 -3.86 -28.29 42.46
N ALA A 227 -3.61 -27.04 42.04
CA ALA A 227 -2.90 -26.69 40.81
C ALA A 227 -1.39 -26.95 40.85
N LYS A 228 -0.78 -26.99 42.01
CA LYS A 228 0.68 -27.14 42.19
C LYS A 228 1.22 -28.36 41.42
N ASN A 229 2.17 -28.10 40.49
CA ASN A 229 2.81 -29.11 39.63
C ASN A 229 1.86 -29.83 38.67
N LYS A 230 0.63 -29.30 38.45
CA LYS A 230 -0.37 -29.91 37.57
C LYS A 230 -0.89 -28.94 36.52
N MET A 231 -1.22 -27.71 36.94
CA MET A 231 -1.79 -26.70 36.03
C MET A 231 -0.71 -26.18 35.07
N ILE A 232 -1.10 -25.99 33.81
CA ILE A 232 -0.41 -25.18 32.81
C ILE A 232 -1.39 -24.13 32.39
N ASN A 233 -1.21 -22.88 32.82
CA ASN A 233 -2.08 -21.77 32.44
C ASN A 233 -1.63 -21.21 31.11
N ALA A 234 -2.44 -21.40 30.04
CA ALA A 234 -2.10 -20.97 28.69
C ALA A 234 -1.94 -19.46 28.59
N ILE A 235 -2.67 -18.66 29.39
CA ILE A 235 -2.51 -17.20 29.43
C ILE A 235 -1.11 -16.83 29.94
N GLU A 236 -0.66 -17.46 31.04
CA GLU A 236 0.66 -17.16 31.61
C GLU A 236 1.78 -17.55 30.65
N VAL A 237 1.64 -18.70 29.96
CA VAL A 237 2.61 -19.13 28.94
C VAL A 237 2.67 -18.13 27.78
N ALA A 238 1.51 -17.61 27.34
CA ALA A 238 1.46 -16.57 26.28
C ALA A 238 2.11 -15.25 26.74
N CYS A 239 1.88 -14.85 28.00
CA CYS A 239 2.52 -13.67 28.57
C CYS A 239 4.05 -13.84 28.66
N GLU A 240 4.52 -15.03 29.06
CA GLU A 240 5.96 -15.34 29.10
C GLU A 240 6.57 -15.26 27.71
N LEU A 241 5.93 -15.87 26.69
CA LEU A 241 6.37 -15.75 25.29
C LEU A 241 6.50 -14.29 24.87
N ASN A 242 5.45 -13.48 25.11
CA ASN A 242 5.46 -12.07 24.73
C ASN A 242 6.53 -11.25 25.47
N ASN A 243 6.87 -11.62 26.71
CA ASN A 243 7.92 -10.95 27.49
C ASN A 243 9.34 -11.32 27.02
N LEU A 244 9.50 -12.45 26.34
CA LEU A 244 10.79 -12.84 25.74
C LEU A 244 11.09 -12.05 24.46
N ILE A 245 10.08 -11.47 23.79
CA ILE A 245 10.33 -10.61 22.64
C ILE A 245 11.05 -9.34 23.08
N PRO A 246 12.19 -8.98 22.44
CA PRO A 246 12.93 -7.78 22.79
C PRO A 246 12.05 -6.54 22.75
N ALA A 247 11.98 -5.80 23.84
CA ALA A 247 11.10 -4.62 23.94
C ALA A 247 11.45 -3.56 22.90
N VAL A 248 12.72 -3.40 22.57
CA VAL A 248 13.22 -2.44 21.58
C VAL A 248 12.88 -2.83 20.13
N GLU A 249 12.51 -4.07 19.88
CA GLU A 249 12.09 -4.56 18.57
C GLU A 249 10.55 -4.61 18.43
N ARG A 250 9.87 -3.63 19.00
CA ARG A 250 8.42 -3.44 18.86
C ARG A 250 8.14 -2.18 18.05
N PRO A 251 7.03 -2.08 17.31
CA PRO A 251 6.77 -0.94 16.40
C PRO A 251 6.92 0.43 17.05
N GLN A 252 6.48 0.58 18.30
CA GLN A 252 6.57 1.84 19.04
C GLN A 252 7.99 2.30 19.39
N PHE A 253 9.00 1.48 19.11
CA PHE A 253 10.41 1.76 19.40
C PHE A 253 11.30 1.63 18.17
N THR A 254 10.70 1.49 16.97
CA THR A 254 11.44 1.28 15.72
C THR A 254 11.07 2.30 14.65
N GLU A 255 12.05 2.72 13.85
CA GLU A 255 11.89 3.65 12.74
C GLU A 255 12.79 3.28 11.55
N GLY A 256 12.63 3.95 10.41
CA GLY A 256 13.46 3.78 9.23
C GLY A 256 13.58 2.30 8.82
N TYR A 257 14.81 1.79 8.79
CA TYR A 257 15.14 0.41 8.41
C TYR A 257 15.02 -0.62 9.54
N GLU A 258 14.63 -0.20 10.74
CA GLU A 258 14.54 -1.10 11.89
C GLU A 258 13.32 -2.01 11.78
N GLY A 259 13.57 -3.32 11.90
CA GLY A 259 12.53 -4.34 11.88
C GLY A 259 11.88 -4.55 13.25
N PHE A 260 10.74 -5.24 13.27
CA PHE A 260 10.00 -5.43 14.51
C PHE A 260 9.22 -6.77 14.57
N TYR A 261 8.80 -7.10 15.79
CA TYR A 261 7.72 -8.04 16.10
C TYR A 261 6.54 -7.23 16.65
N HIS A 262 5.38 -7.35 16.04
CA HIS A 262 4.17 -6.70 16.52
C HIS A 262 3.12 -7.74 16.90
N CYS A 263 2.75 -7.79 18.18
CA CYS A 263 1.62 -8.58 18.65
C CYS A 263 0.32 -7.91 18.19
N VAL A 264 -0.38 -8.53 17.25
CA VAL A 264 -1.61 -8.01 16.66
C VAL A 264 -2.88 -8.67 17.23
N GLY A 265 -2.73 -9.75 17.99
CA GLY A 265 -3.88 -10.42 18.59
C GLY A 265 -3.47 -11.32 19.74
N PHE A 266 -4.30 -11.31 20.79
CA PHE A 266 -4.17 -12.21 21.93
C PHE A 266 -5.56 -12.54 22.46
N ASN A 267 -5.85 -13.84 22.52
CA ASN A 267 -7.06 -14.36 23.12
C ASN A 267 -6.72 -15.61 23.94
N GLY A 268 -7.32 -15.78 25.12
CA GLY A 268 -6.98 -16.94 25.92
C GLY A 268 -7.84 -17.18 27.16
N THR A 269 -7.79 -18.43 27.58
CA THR A 269 -8.31 -18.96 28.84
C THR A 269 -7.17 -19.73 29.53
N VAL A 270 -7.42 -20.32 30.70
CA VAL A 270 -6.46 -21.22 31.36
C VAL A 270 -6.17 -22.44 30.49
N GLU A 271 -7.19 -22.95 29.78
CA GLU A 271 -7.11 -24.20 28.99
C GLU A 271 -6.43 -23.99 27.65
N ASN A 272 -6.64 -22.85 26.99
CA ASN A 272 -6.03 -22.57 25.71
C ASN A 272 -5.87 -21.06 25.47
N ALA A 273 -4.84 -20.70 24.71
CA ALA A 273 -4.61 -19.34 24.26
C ALA A 273 -4.09 -19.32 22.82
N THR A 274 -4.28 -18.19 22.16
CA THR A 274 -3.70 -17.89 20.85
C THR A 274 -3.09 -16.50 20.90
N ILE A 275 -1.85 -16.38 20.42
CA ILE A 275 -1.19 -15.11 20.25
C ILE A 275 -0.68 -15.00 18.81
N SER A 276 -0.87 -13.83 18.19
CA SER A 276 -0.54 -13.59 16.78
C SER A 276 0.40 -12.41 16.66
N TYR A 277 1.41 -12.58 15.81
CA TYR A 277 2.40 -11.55 15.49
C TYR A 277 2.50 -11.33 14.00
N ILE A 278 2.87 -10.12 13.62
CA ILE A 278 3.51 -9.82 12.35
C ILE A 278 4.99 -9.54 12.60
N ILE A 279 5.84 -10.05 11.72
CA ILE A 279 7.31 -9.93 11.76
C ILE A 279 7.72 -9.15 10.52
N ARG A 280 8.53 -8.11 10.71
CA ARG A 280 8.98 -7.21 9.65
C ARG A 280 10.47 -6.92 9.79
N ASP A 281 11.19 -6.93 8.68
CA ASP A 281 12.57 -6.40 8.59
C ASP A 281 12.89 -6.10 7.12
N HIS A 282 13.61 -5.00 6.83
CA HIS A 282 14.07 -4.70 5.47
C HIS A 282 15.22 -5.61 5.05
N ASP A 283 16.09 -5.96 6.00
CA ASP A 283 17.22 -6.86 5.78
C ASP A 283 16.75 -8.31 5.83
N PHE A 284 17.00 -9.07 4.76
CA PHE A 284 16.55 -10.45 4.64
C PHE A 284 17.19 -11.38 5.69
N GLU A 285 18.48 -11.19 6.01
CA GLU A 285 19.15 -12.03 7.01
C GLU A 285 18.61 -11.76 8.42
N LYS A 286 18.34 -10.49 8.76
CA LYS A 286 17.72 -10.12 10.04
C LYS A 286 16.28 -10.65 10.12
N PHE A 287 15.54 -10.60 9.02
CA PHE A 287 14.21 -11.19 8.94
C PHE A 287 14.22 -12.68 9.21
N GLU A 288 15.14 -13.43 8.58
CA GLU A 288 15.31 -14.86 8.83
C GLU A 288 15.72 -15.15 10.29
N LYS A 289 16.60 -14.33 10.85
CA LYS A 289 16.98 -14.43 12.29
C LYS A 289 15.77 -14.19 13.21
N LYS A 290 14.90 -13.25 12.88
CA LYS A 290 13.66 -13.00 13.64
C LYS A 290 12.73 -14.21 13.60
N LYS A 291 12.58 -14.85 12.45
CA LYS A 291 11.78 -16.09 12.32
C LYS A 291 12.41 -17.24 13.11
N ALA A 292 13.71 -17.44 12.98
CA ALA A 292 14.45 -18.46 13.72
C ALA A 292 14.29 -18.27 15.24
N TRP A 293 14.39 -17.03 15.72
CA TRP A 293 14.17 -16.69 17.11
C TRP A 293 12.78 -17.11 17.64
N MET A 294 11.73 -16.95 16.82
CA MET A 294 10.39 -17.43 17.19
C MET A 294 10.34 -18.95 17.33
N TYR A 295 10.98 -19.70 16.44
CA TYR A 295 11.07 -21.17 16.53
C TYR A 295 11.83 -21.59 17.81
N ASP A 296 12.98 -20.97 18.07
CA ASP A 296 13.82 -21.28 19.25
C ASP A 296 13.09 -20.98 20.55
N THR A 297 12.37 -19.83 20.62
CA THR A 297 11.61 -19.44 21.81
C THR A 297 10.45 -20.40 22.06
N VAL A 298 9.70 -20.80 21.03
CA VAL A 298 8.64 -21.80 21.16
C VAL A 298 9.23 -23.15 21.57
N GLY A 299 10.37 -23.55 21.01
CA GLY A 299 11.10 -24.77 21.39
C GLY A 299 11.52 -24.75 22.84
N MET A 300 12.09 -23.66 23.32
CA MET A 300 12.48 -23.45 24.70
C MET A 300 11.29 -23.58 25.68
N LEU A 301 10.18 -22.92 25.34
CA LEU A 301 8.97 -23.01 26.18
C LEU A 301 8.33 -24.38 26.14
N ASN A 302 8.38 -25.11 25.03
CA ASN A 302 7.95 -26.50 24.96
C ASN A 302 8.83 -27.43 25.82
N ASN A 303 10.13 -27.16 25.93
CA ASN A 303 11.01 -27.89 26.86
C ASN A 303 10.65 -27.61 28.33
N LYS A 304 10.21 -26.39 28.65
CA LYS A 304 9.80 -25.99 30.00
C LYS A 304 8.43 -26.56 30.40
N TYR A 305 7.43 -26.45 29.54
CA TYR A 305 6.03 -26.75 29.85
C TYR A 305 5.55 -28.13 29.37
N GLY A 306 6.26 -28.74 28.45
CA GLY A 306 5.95 -30.02 27.82
C GLY A 306 5.85 -29.92 26.31
N GLN A 307 6.26 -30.96 25.60
CA GLN A 307 6.24 -31.00 24.14
C GLN A 307 4.82 -30.88 23.62
N GLY A 308 4.60 -29.98 22.64
CA GLY A 308 3.32 -29.72 22.01
C GLY A 308 2.38 -28.78 22.76
N VAL A 309 2.82 -28.23 23.92
CA VAL A 309 2.07 -27.17 24.62
C VAL A 309 1.95 -25.91 23.73
N LEU A 310 3.01 -25.53 23.02
CA LEU A 310 2.98 -24.44 22.05
C LEU A 310 3.14 -25.00 20.64
N THR A 311 2.30 -24.54 19.73
CA THR A 311 2.38 -24.84 18.29
C THR A 311 2.49 -23.55 17.52
N LEU A 312 3.61 -23.35 16.80
CA LEU A 312 3.88 -22.20 15.94
C LEU A 312 3.46 -22.51 14.50
N THR A 313 2.66 -21.63 13.93
CA THR A 313 2.42 -21.55 12.49
C THR A 313 3.00 -20.23 11.99
N LEU A 314 4.03 -20.29 11.15
CA LEU A 314 4.71 -19.15 10.58
C LEU A 314 4.55 -19.19 9.05
N LYS A 315 4.17 -18.06 8.45
CA LYS A 315 3.97 -17.91 7.00
C LYS A 315 4.62 -16.63 6.52
N ASP A 316 5.47 -16.74 5.51
CA ASP A 316 5.96 -15.58 4.78
C ASP A 316 4.81 -14.99 3.95
N GLN A 317 4.76 -13.65 3.87
CA GLN A 317 3.70 -12.91 3.18
C GLN A 317 4.23 -12.25 1.91
N TYR A 318 5.32 -11.50 2.01
CA TYR A 318 6.01 -10.85 0.90
C TYR A 318 7.47 -10.56 1.29
N TYR A 319 8.25 -10.15 0.29
CA TYR A 319 9.68 -9.86 0.45
C TYR A 319 10.01 -8.45 -0.05
N ASN A 320 11.18 -7.95 0.34
CA ASN A 320 11.69 -6.67 -0.10
C ASN A 320 11.95 -6.67 -1.61
N MET A 321 11.26 -5.80 -2.34
CA MET A 321 11.34 -5.70 -3.81
C MET A 321 12.67 -5.19 -4.33
N ARG A 322 13.51 -4.57 -3.48
CA ARG A 322 14.84 -4.08 -3.87
C ARG A 322 15.63 -5.10 -4.67
N LYS A 323 15.61 -6.36 -4.24
CA LYS A 323 16.31 -7.47 -4.92
C LYS A 323 15.89 -7.64 -6.38
N MET A 324 14.64 -7.28 -6.71
CA MET A 324 14.06 -7.43 -8.06
C MET A 324 14.17 -6.14 -8.87
N VAL A 325 14.21 -4.98 -8.23
CA VAL A 325 14.27 -3.67 -8.89
C VAL A 325 15.71 -3.23 -9.14
N GLU A 326 16.62 -3.42 -8.18
CA GLU A 326 18.02 -2.97 -8.24
C GLU A 326 18.82 -3.51 -9.46
N PRO A 327 18.57 -4.73 -10.00
CA PRO A 327 19.19 -5.19 -11.25
C PRO A 327 18.80 -4.38 -12.50
N HIS A 328 17.79 -3.51 -12.39
CA HIS A 328 17.24 -2.69 -13.47
C HIS A 328 17.35 -1.19 -13.10
N PRO A 329 18.57 -0.62 -12.99
CA PRO A 329 18.78 0.75 -12.48
C PRO A 329 18.03 1.80 -13.29
N GLN A 330 17.80 1.58 -14.59
CA GLN A 330 17.04 2.49 -15.46
C GLN A 330 15.61 2.75 -14.95
N VAL A 331 15.00 1.82 -14.22
CA VAL A 331 13.66 2.00 -13.62
C VAL A 331 13.70 3.11 -12.57
N ILE A 332 14.77 3.13 -11.76
CA ILE A 332 14.99 4.12 -10.71
C ILE A 332 15.48 5.44 -11.32
N ASP A 333 16.49 5.37 -12.20
CA ASP A 333 17.14 6.56 -12.78
C ASP A 333 16.15 7.40 -13.60
N ASN A 334 15.30 6.76 -14.41
CA ASN A 334 14.26 7.44 -15.19
C ASN A 334 13.21 8.11 -14.30
N ALA A 335 12.79 7.47 -13.21
CA ALA A 335 11.86 8.07 -12.26
C ALA A 335 12.48 9.29 -11.55
N LEU A 336 13.73 9.17 -11.08
CA LEU A 336 14.46 10.28 -10.46
C LEU A 336 14.65 11.47 -11.41
N ALA A 337 14.98 11.20 -12.67
CA ALA A 337 15.12 12.24 -13.71
C ALA A 337 13.77 12.91 -14.00
N ALA A 338 12.70 12.10 -14.15
CA ALA A 338 11.35 12.59 -14.42
C ALA A 338 10.80 13.47 -13.29
N MET A 339 11.09 13.14 -12.03
CA MET A 339 10.75 13.97 -10.87
C MET A 339 11.44 15.33 -10.94
N ARG A 340 12.76 15.36 -11.15
CA ARG A 340 13.49 16.62 -11.25
C ARG A 340 13.00 17.50 -12.41
N GLU A 341 12.63 16.91 -13.55
CA GLU A 341 12.03 17.64 -14.67
C GLU A 341 10.61 18.18 -14.39
N ALA A 342 9.95 17.63 -13.36
CA ALA A 342 8.65 18.11 -12.86
C ALA A 342 8.79 19.11 -11.71
N ASP A 343 10.00 19.63 -11.43
CA ASP A 343 10.29 20.47 -10.27
C ASP A 343 9.95 19.79 -8.94
N VAL A 344 10.23 18.49 -8.85
CA VAL A 344 10.08 17.66 -7.65
C VAL A 344 11.45 17.18 -7.20
N GLU A 345 11.82 17.47 -5.94
CA GLU A 345 13.03 16.91 -5.34
C GLU A 345 12.78 15.46 -4.92
N PRO A 346 13.50 14.48 -5.47
CA PRO A 346 13.28 13.08 -5.14
C PRO A 346 13.66 12.74 -3.70
N ILE A 347 12.81 11.97 -3.05
CA ILE A 347 13.01 11.42 -1.71
C ILE A 347 13.00 9.90 -1.80
N VAL A 348 14.18 9.29 -1.82
CA VAL A 348 14.28 7.81 -1.84
C VAL A 348 14.23 7.31 -0.40
N ARG A 349 13.21 6.53 -0.08
CA ARG A 349 13.04 5.93 1.25
C ARG A 349 12.37 4.56 1.17
N PRO A 350 12.55 3.70 2.19
CA PRO A 350 11.89 2.40 2.22
C PRO A 350 10.45 2.54 2.73
N ILE A 351 9.55 1.71 2.18
CA ILE A 351 8.20 1.52 2.70
C ILE A 351 8.27 0.67 3.97
N ARG A 352 7.57 1.07 5.02
CA ARG A 352 7.41 0.27 6.26
C ARG A 352 6.16 -0.62 6.21
N GLY A 353 5.82 -1.13 5.05
CA GLY A 353 4.70 -2.00 4.73
C GLY A 353 4.98 -2.86 3.52
N GLY A 354 3.94 -3.26 2.82
CA GLY A 354 3.97 -3.91 1.51
C GLY A 354 3.15 -3.09 0.52
N THR A 355 3.29 -3.35 -0.76
CA THR A 355 2.47 -2.77 -1.85
C THR A 355 2.27 -3.80 -2.95
N ASP A 356 1.33 -3.56 -3.85
CA ASP A 356 1.18 -4.35 -5.08
C ASP A 356 2.49 -4.37 -5.89
N GLY A 357 3.22 -3.25 -5.94
CA GLY A 357 4.50 -3.14 -6.63
C GLY A 357 5.55 -4.11 -6.11
N ALA A 358 5.59 -4.37 -4.80
CA ALA A 358 6.49 -5.35 -4.22
C ALA A 358 6.18 -6.76 -4.74
N ARG A 359 4.92 -7.17 -4.77
CA ARG A 359 4.50 -8.48 -5.26
C ARG A 359 4.70 -8.61 -6.77
N LEU A 360 4.32 -7.59 -7.54
CA LEU A 360 4.54 -7.53 -9.00
C LEU A 360 6.01 -7.69 -9.35
N SER A 361 6.92 -7.09 -8.59
CA SER A 361 8.37 -7.23 -8.78
C SER A 361 8.82 -8.69 -8.68
N PHE A 362 8.31 -9.44 -7.70
CA PHE A 362 8.59 -10.89 -7.58
C PHE A 362 7.87 -11.75 -8.63
N MET A 363 6.82 -11.24 -9.27
CA MET A 363 6.15 -11.90 -10.39
C MET A 363 6.86 -11.64 -11.73
N GLY A 364 7.98 -10.89 -11.71
CA GLY A 364 8.81 -10.62 -12.89
C GLY A 364 8.54 -9.27 -13.55
N LEU A 365 7.84 -8.36 -12.89
CA LEU A 365 7.58 -6.99 -13.33
C LEU A 365 8.18 -6.01 -12.30
N PRO A 366 9.45 -5.57 -12.45
CA PRO A 366 10.04 -4.58 -11.57
C PRO A 366 9.17 -3.33 -11.48
N CYS A 367 8.67 -3.01 -10.26
CA CYS A 367 7.60 -2.03 -10.08
C CYS A 367 7.80 -1.24 -8.77
N PRO A 368 8.65 -0.19 -8.78
CA PRO A 368 8.76 0.73 -7.64
C PRO A 368 7.50 1.57 -7.48
N ASN A 369 7.36 2.16 -6.29
CA ASN A 369 6.24 3.01 -5.92
C ASN A 369 6.63 4.50 -6.02
N ILE A 370 5.72 5.33 -6.52
CA ILE A 370 5.87 6.78 -6.69
C ILE A 370 4.76 7.49 -5.93
N PHE A 371 5.04 8.66 -5.38
CA PHE A 371 4.11 9.49 -4.65
C PHE A 371 2.83 9.83 -5.44
N ALA A 372 1.71 9.90 -4.73
CA ALA A 372 0.42 10.36 -5.22
C ALA A 372 -0.12 11.59 -4.46
N GLY A 373 0.65 12.18 -3.56
CA GLY A 373 0.32 13.44 -2.87
C GLY A 373 -0.75 13.35 -1.78
N GLY A 374 -1.14 12.14 -1.38
CA GLY A 374 -2.02 11.88 -0.24
C GLY A 374 -1.25 11.76 1.06
N MET A 375 -1.93 12.00 2.18
CA MET A 375 -1.36 11.97 3.53
C MET A 375 -2.36 11.45 4.56
N ASN A 376 -1.87 10.88 5.66
CA ASN A 376 -2.66 10.40 6.80
C ASN A 376 -3.72 9.37 6.40
N PHE A 377 -3.33 8.45 5.55
CA PHE A 377 -4.15 7.39 4.98
C PHE A 377 -4.93 6.57 6.02
N HIS A 378 -5.93 5.81 5.59
CA HIS A 378 -6.76 4.87 6.36
C HIS A 378 -7.57 5.51 7.50
N GLY A 379 -7.73 6.84 7.52
CA GLY A 379 -8.38 7.48 8.65
C GLY A 379 -9.08 8.80 8.38
N LYS A 380 -9.68 9.32 9.45
CA LYS A 380 -10.46 10.57 9.45
C LYS A 380 -9.66 11.85 9.20
N PHE A 381 -8.33 11.77 9.26
CA PHE A 381 -7.42 12.88 9.02
C PHE A 381 -6.76 12.81 7.65
N GLU A 382 -7.24 11.93 6.78
CA GLU A 382 -6.73 11.81 5.44
C GLU A 382 -6.98 13.08 4.63
N TYR A 383 -5.95 13.51 3.92
CA TYR A 383 -6.02 14.64 2.99
C TYR A 383 -5.06 14.43 1.81
N CYS A 384 -5.26 15.19 0.74
CA CYS A 384 -4.30 15.24 -0.36
C CYS A 384 -4.04 16.67 -0.82
N SER A 385 -2.89 16.87 -1.45
CA SER A 385 -2.49 18.12 -2.09
C SER A 385 -2.72 18.03 -3.59
N LEU A 386 -3.64 18.85 -4.11
CA LEU A 386 -3.88 18.93 -5.55
C LEU A 386 -2.61 19.35 -6.31
N ASN A 387 -1.79 20.24 -5.74
CA ASN A 387 -0.54 20.67 -6.35
C ASN A 387 0.47 19.52 -6.48
N SER A 388 0.56 18.65 -5.46
CA SER A 388 1.42 17.46 -5.52
C SER A 388 0.88 16.45 -6.54
N MET A 389 -0.43 16.24 -6.60
CA MET A 389 -1.06 15.41 -7.63
C MET A 389 -0.78 15.93 -9.06
N GLU A 390 -0.83 17.25 -9.29
CA GLU A 390 -0.49 17.86 -10.58
C GLU A 390 0.97 17.60 -10.97
N LYS A 391 1.88 17.57 -10.00
CA LYS A 391 3.29 17.19 -10.20
C LYS A 391 3.43 15.71 -10.50
N ALA A 392 2.68 14.83 -9.81
CA ALA A 392 2.65 13.40 -10.09
C ALA A 392 2.22 13.10 -11.54
N VAL A 393 1.20 13.79 -12.04
CA VAL A 393 0.81 13.71 -13.48
C VAL A 393 1.98 14.06 -14.40
N LYS A 394 2.73 15.14 -14.09
CA LYS A 394 3.91 15.51 -14.88
C LYS A 394 5.01 14.46 -14.80
N VAL A 395 5.20 13.85 -13.63
CA VAL A 395 6.18 12.76 -13.43
C VAL A 395 5.82 11.56 -14.29
N ILE A 396 4.55 11.13 -14.34
CA ILE A 396 4.08 10.06 -15.22
C ILE A 396 4.43 10.35 -16.69
N ILE A 397 4.12 11.56 -17.16
CA ILE A 397 4.40 12.00 -18.53
C ILE A 397 5.91 12.01 -18.81
N ASN A 398 6.71 12.52 -17.88
CA ASN A 398 8.16 12.58 -18.03
C ASN A 398 8.79 11.18 -17.99
N ILE A 399 8.32 10.25 -17.16
CA ILE A 399 8.75 8.85 -17.18
C ILE A 399 8.50 8.25 -18.57
N ALA A 400 7.30 8.43 -19.13
CA ALA A 400 6.96 7.91 -20.45
C ALA A 400 7.92 8.43 -21.53
N LYS A 401 8.30 9.71 -21.48
CA LYS A 401 9.31 10.31 -22.37
C LYS A 401 10.69 9.69 -22.18
N LYS A 402 11.15 9.58 -20.92
CA LYS A 402 12.48 9.04 -20.59
C LYS A 402 12.70 7.62 -21.11
N TRP A 403 11.69 6.80 -21.09
CA TRP A 403 11.79 5.44 -21.61
C TRP A 403 11.79 5.36 -23.15
N ALA A 404 11.49 6.46 -23.84
CA ALA A 404 11.54 6.56 -25.29
C ALA A 404 12.82 7.27 -25.81
N GLU A 405 13.65 7.84 -24.94
CA GLU A 405 14.95 8.42 -25.25
C GLU A 405 15.97 7.30 -25.53
#